data_f9128342e90f1e532a9a55745fe8cc2f
#
_entry.id   f9128342e90f1e532a9a55745fe8cc2f
#
_cell.length_a   1.000
_cell.length_b   1.000
_cell.length_c   1.000
_cell.angle_alpha   90.00
_cell.angle_beta   90.00
_cell.angle_gamma   90.00
#
_symmetry.space_group_name_H-M   'P 1'
#
loop_
_entity.id
_entity.type
_entity.pdbx_description
1 polymer ?
#
loop_
_entity_poly.entity_id
_entity_poly.type
_entity_poly.pdbx_seq_one_letter_code
_entity_poly.pdbx_strand_id
1 'polypeptide(L)'
;MKSVINKVNRFPIIFRSFQYRNYRLFFGGQSLSLIGTWIQRIATPWLVYHLTGSTFLLGMVAFAGQIPTFLIAPFAGVLTDRWNRYYILLGTQIAAMIQALLLAFLYYTGTIEVWHMVILSIILGCINAFDIPSRQSFVVELVDKKEDLGNAIALNSSMVNGARLIGPSIAGVLIAFTGEGMCFLINGLSYIFVIISLLLLRVNPRKTNTNKQPILKELKAGLSYVNKSLPIKYIIFLIGLVSLTGMPYTVLMPVFAKEILHGDSHTFGFLMGASGSGALAGALYLASRKNVLGFGKIISMAATLFGLGLIAFSFSSSFYISLGLMVLTGLGMMLQMAASNTVLQTIVDDHMRGRVMSFYTMAFMGTAPFGSLIAGILADKIGVPNTILLGGIICVLGALIFISKLPELRKAVHPVYVRLGFIPAEISSGIQEASEFSATPNE
;
A
#
# COMPACT_ATOMS: atom_id res chain seq x y z
N MET A 1 31.10 -40.88 -15.08
CA MET A 1 29.67 -40.82 -14.80
C MET A 1 29.47 -40.45 -13.31
N LYS A 2 29.38 -39.16 -12.97
CA LYS A 2 29.05 -38.70 -11.60
C LYS A 2 27.56 -38.41 -11.59
N SER A 3 26.80 -39.17 -10.81
CA SER A 3 25.38 -39.01 -10.56
C SER A 3 25.10 -37.62 -9.98
N VAL A 4 24.41 -36.79 -10.76
CA VAL A 4 23.79 -35.57 -10.25
C VAL A 4 22.61 -36.03 -9.39
N ILE A 5 22.85 -36.11 -8.08
CA ILE A 5 21.78 -36.32 -7.11
C ILE A 5 20.89 -35.08 -7.18
N ASN A 6 19.75 -35.21 -7.88
CA ASN A 6 18.65 -34.24 -7.81
C ASN A 6 18.26 -34.06 -6.34
N LYS A 7 18.64 -32.93 -5.73
CA LYS A 7 18.07 -32.52 -4.44
C LYS A 7 16.57 -32.40 -4.65
N VAL A 8 15.83 -33.40 -4.20
CA VAL A 8 14.38 -33.37 -4.12
C VAL A 8 13.99 -32.07 -3.43
N ASN A 9 13.25 -31.21 -4.10
CA ASN A 9 12.74 -29.96 -3.56
C ASN A 9 11.93 -30.29 -2.29
N ARG A 10 12.48 -29.98 -1.12
CA ARG A 10 11.86 -30.28 0.20
C ARG A 10 10.58 -29.47 0.46
N PHE A 11 10.29 -28.45 -0.39
CA PHE A 11 9.17 -27.54 -0.19
C PHE A 11 8.22 -27.62 -1.38
N PRO A 12 6.89 -27.56 -1.13
CA PRO A 12 5.90 -27.34 -2.19
C PRO A 12 6.24 -26.11 -3.02
N ILE A 13 5.80 -26.03 -4.27
CA ILE A 13 6.09 -24.94 -5.22
C ILE A 13 5.79 -23.56 -4.60
N ILE A 14 4.72 -23.46 -3.80
CA ILE A 14 4.30 -22.23 -3.13
C ILE A 14 5.32 -21.73 -2.08
N PHE A 15 6.07 -22.63 -1.45
CA PHE A 15 7.03 -22.31 -0.40
C PHE A 15 8.49 -22.50 -0.83
N ARG A 16 8.74 -22.48 -2.13
CA ARG A 16 10.05 -22.79 -2.72
C ARG A 16 11.15 -21.82 -2.23
N SER A 17 10.84 -20.56 -1.97
CA SER A 17 11.81 -19.58 -1.45
C SER A 17 12.28 -19.87 -0.03
N PHE A 18 11.54 -20.67 0.76
CA PHE A 18 12.01 -21.10 2.08
C PHE A 18 13.15 -22.12 2.05
N GLN A 19 13.55 -22.64 0.88
CA GLN A 19 14.81 -23.41 0.77
C GLN A 19 16.04 -22.55 1.12
N TYR A 20 15.99 -21.22 0.92
CA TYR A 20 17.07 -20.29 1.21
C TYR A 20 17.08 -19.93 2.71
N ARG A 21 18.20 -20.21 3.40
CA ARG A 21 18.35 -19.92 4.85
C ARG A 21 18.14 -18.43 5.15
N ASN A 22 18.75 -17.55 4.35
CA ASN A 22 18.64 -16.10 4.54
C ASN A 22 17.19 -15.62 4.39
N TYR A 23 16.46 -16.14 3.38
CA TYR A 23 15.07 -15.80 3.19
C TYR A 23 14.17 -16.24 4.37
N ARG A 24 14.35 -17.45 4.91
CA ARG A 24 13.60 -17.94 6.09
C ARG A 24 13.80 -17.05 7.31
N LEU A 25 15.07 -16.70 7.61
CA LEU A 25 15.39 -15.84 8.75
C LEU A 25 14.74 -14.47 8.60
N PHE A 26 14.90 -13.85 7.44
CA PHE A 26 14.32 -12.54 7.14
C PHE A 26 12.79 -12.59 7.22
N PHE A 27 12.15 -13.56 6.56
CA PHE A 27 10.70 -13.71 6.55
C PHE A 27 10.13 -13.88 7.97
N GLY A 28 10.74 -14.72 8.80
CA GLY A 28 10.29 -14.95 10.17
C GLY A 28 10.38 -13.70 11.04
N GLY A 29 11.55 -13.04 11.07
CA GLY A 29 11.74 -11.81 11.85
C GLY A 29 10.88 -10.67 11.35
N GLN A 30 10.80 -10.48 10.03
CA GLN A 30 10.03 -9.42 9.41
C GLN A 30 8.51 -9.61 9.60
N SER A 31 8.01 -10.85 9.60
CA SER A 31 6.59 -11.13 9.85
C SER A 31 6.13 -10.64 11.22
N LEU A 32 6.91 -10.95 12.27
CA LEU A 32 6.61 -10.50 13.63
C LEU A 32 6.67 -8.99 13.76
N SER A 33 7.71 -8.36 13.20
CA SER A 33 7.88 -6.90 13.20
C SER A 33 6.76 -6.18 12.45
N LEU A 34 6.29 -6.72 11.32
CA LEU A 34 5.18 -6.13 10.57
C LEU A 34 3.87 -6.19 11.35
N ILE A 35 3.58 -7.28 12.05
CA ILE A 35 2.40 -7.37 12.92
C ILE A 35 2.48 -6.28 14.00
N GLY A 36 3.63 -6.12 14.68
CA GLY A 36 3.86 -5.06 15.66
C GLY A 36 3.66 -3.66 15.06
N THR A 37 4.18 -3.42 13.87
CA THR A 37 4.03 -2.16 13.14
C THR A 37 2.54 -1.85 12.85
N TRP A 38 1.74 -2.83 12.44
CA TRP A 38 0.30 -2.64 12.23
C TRP A 38 -0.45 -2.43 13.55
N ILE A 39 -0.02 -3.08 14.64
CA ILE A 39 -0.55 -2.84 16.00
C ILE A 39 -0.34 -1.38 16.39
N GLN A 40 0.88 -0.85 16.28
CA GLN A 40 1.18 0.55 16.58
C GLN A 40 0.41 1.51 15.67
N ARG A 41 0.23 1.17 14.39
CA ARG A 41 -0.50 1.98 13.40
C ARG A 41 -1.97 2.17 13.77
N ILE A 42 -2.54 1.24 14.53
CA ILE A 42 -3.91 1.35 15.08
C ILE A 42 -3.90 2.11 16.41
N ALA A 43 -2.95 1.82 17.28
CA ALA A 43 -2.87 2.45 18.61
C ALA A 43 -2.60 3.95 18.53
N THR A 44 -1.78 4.41 17.56
CA THR A 44 -1.42 5.82 17.43
C THR A 44 -2.63 6.73 17.21
N PRO A 45 -3.48 6.57 16.17
CA PRO A 45 -4.64 7.43 15.97
C PRO A 45 -5.69 7.26 17.09
N TRP A 46 -5.84 6.06 17.66
CA TRP A 46 -6.72 5.85 18.79
C TRP A 46 -6.30 6.69 20.00
N LEU A 47 -5.00 6.66 20.36
CA LEU A 47 -4.46 7.45 21.47
C LEU A 47 -4.58 8.96 21.22
N VAL A 48 -4.28 9.44 20.00
CA VAL A 48 -4.45 10.85 19.63
C VAL A 48 -5.88 11.29 19.91
N TYR A 49 -6.85 10.51 19.45
CA TYR A 49 -8.25 10.83 19.65
C TYR A 49 -8.67 10.70 21.12
N HIS A 50 -8.17 9.70 21.83
CA HIS A 50 -8.43 9.48 23.25
C HIS A 50 -7.95 10.67 24.11
N LEU A 51 -6.77 11.20 23.81
CA LEU A 51 -6.18 12.33 24.54
C LEU A 51 -6.85 13.68 24.22
N THR A 52 -7.36 13.87 23.00
CA THR A 52 -7.69 15.22 22.51
C THR A 52 -9.14 15.41 22.10
N GLY A 53 -9.85 14.34 21.72
CA GLY A 53 -11.16 14.41 21.09
C GLY A 53 -11.16 15.16 19.74
N SER A 54 -9.98 15.49 19.16
CA SER A 54 -9.86 16.35 17.99
C SER A 54 -9.59 15.57 16.71
N THR A 55 -10.49 15.70 15.74
CA THR A 55 -10.33 15.15 14.39
C THR A 55 -9.21 15.88 13.60
N PHE A 56 -9.05 17.17 13.85
CA PHE A 56 -7.95 17.95 13.26
C PHE A 56 -6.58 17.38 13.67
N LEU A 57 -6.37 17.11 14.96
CA LEU A 57 -5.11 16.56 15.46
C LEU A 57 -4.85 15.14 14.94
N LEU A 58 -5.89 14.33 14.73
CA LEU A 58 -5.77 13.04 14.02
C LEU A 58 -5.20 13.23 12.60
N GLY A 59 -5.80 14.14 11.86
CA GLY A 59 -5.33 14.48 10.50
C GLY A 59 -3.90 15.01 10.50
N MET A 60 -3.54 15.86 11.47
CA MET A 60 -2.22 16.46 11.60
C MET A 60 -1.14 15.41 11.93
N VAL A 61 -1.40 14.49 12.88
CA VAL A 61 -0.45 13.40 13.21
C VAL A 61 -0.27 12.44 12.03
N ALA A 62 -1.36 12.12 11.33
CA ALA A 62 -1.28 11.30 10.11
C ALA A 62 -0.50 12.00 9.00
N PHE A 63 -0.72 13.30 8.78
CA PHE A 63 0.07 14.12 7.85
C PHE A 63 1.55 14.12 8.24
N ALA A 64 1.85 14.40 9.50
CA ALA A 64 3.21 14.47 10.04
C ALA A 64 3.98 13.16 9.85
N GLY A 65 3.31 12.01 10.01
CA GLY A 65 3.93 10.69 9.83
C GLY A 65 4.17 10.29 8.37
N GLN A 66 3.44 10.89 7.43
CA GLN A 66 3.53 10.51 6.02
C GLN A 66 4.31 11.50 5.17
N ILE A 67 4.29 12.80 5.49
CA ILE A 67 4.93 13.85 4.68
C ILE A 67 6.46 13.67 4.54
N PRO A 68 7.22 13.23 5.58
CA PRO A 68 8.66 12.99 5.41
C PRO A 68 8.91 11.85 4.42
N THR A 69 8.10 10.79 4.46
CA THR A 69 8.22 9.69 3.48
C THR A 69 8.04 10.22 2.06
N PHE A 70 7.03 11.05 1.81
CA PHE A 70 6.79 11.65 0.49
C PHE A 70 7.95 12.52 0.02
N LEU A 71 8.47 13.40 0.87
CA LEU A 71 9.53 14.33 0.51
C LEU A 71 10.90 13.65 0.35
N ILE A 72 11.20 12.68 1.21
CA ILE A 72 12.52 12.04 1.29
C ILE A 72 12.65 10.81 0.39
N ALA A 73 11.56 10.07 0.12
CA ALA A 73 11.60 8.81 -0.62
C ALA A 73 12.30 8.89 -1.99
N PRO A 74 12.15 9.96 -2.81
CA PRO A 74 12.89 10.09 -4.07
C PRO A 74 14.41 10.12 -3.88
N PHE A 75 14.86 10.79 -2.81
CA PHE A 75 16.28 10.87 -2.46
C PHE A 75 16.77 9.59 -1.78
N ALA A 76 15.95 9.04 -0.87
CA ALA A 76 16.24 7.79 -0.20
C ALA A 76 16.43 6.63 -1.19
N GLY A 77 15.62 6.55 -2.24
CA GLY A 77 15.78 5.56 -3.30
C GLY A 77 17.17 5.62 -3.98
N VAL A 78 17.65 6.83 -4.26
CA VAL A 78 19.01 7.01 -4.83
C VAL A 78 20.11 6.65 -3.83
N LEU A 79 19.92 7.02 -2.57
CA LEU A 79 20.89 6.72 -1.51
C LEU A 79 20.95 5.22 -1.21
N THR A 80 19.82 4.53 -1.19
CA THR A 80 19.74 3.07 -0.98
C THR A 80 20.36 2.27 -2.12
N ASP A 81 20.44 2.83 -3.32
CA ASP A 81 21.19 2.24 -4.44
C ASP A 81 22.70 2.44 -4.31
N ARG A 82 23.15 3.48 -3.57
CA ARG A 82 24.59 3.81 -3.38
C ARG A 82 25.16 3.21 -2.11
N TRP A 83 24.36 3.04 -1.07
CA TRP A 83 24.77 2.51 0.21
C TRP A 83 24.43 1.03 0.33
N ASN A 84 25.07 0.34 1.26
CA ASN A 84 24.76 -1.04 1.53
C ASN A 84 23.37 -1.16 2.18
N ARG A 85 22.42 -1.78 1.48
CA ARG A 85 21.03 -1.95 1.92
C ARG A 85 20.89 -2.66 3.25
N TYR A 86 21.81 -3.58 3.55
CA TYR A 86 21.85 -4.28 4.82
C TYR A 86 22.02 -3.32 6.01
N TYR A 87 22.99 -2.38 5.93
CA TYR A 87 23.23 -1.43 7.02
C TYR A 87 22.12 -0.38 7.11
N ILE A 88 21.52 0.02 5.99
CA ILE A 88 20.35 0.91 6.01
C ILE A 88 19.20 0.21 6.74
N LEU A 89 18.89 -1.03 6.37
CA LEU A 89 17.83 -1.80 7.03
C LEU A 89 18.10 -1.96 8.53
N LEU A 90 19.31 -2.36 8.90
CA LEU A 90 19.65 -2.52 10.32
C LEU A 90 19.47 -1.20 11.08
N GLY A 91 19.94 -0.09 10.53
CA GLY A 91 19.81 1.24 11.13
C GLY A 91 18.36 1.70 11.25
N THR A 92 17.54 1.47 10.20
CA THR A 92 16.10 1.84 10.23
C THR A 92 15.31 1.01 11.21
N GLN A 93 15.61 -0.30 11.36
CA GLN A 93 14.94 -1.17 12.34
C GLN A 93 15.31 -0.77 13.78
N ILE A 94 16.59 -0.44 14.06
CA ILE A 94 17.02 0.06 15.36
C ILE A 94 16.34 1.40 15.68
N ALA A 95 16.33 2.33 14.74
CA ALA A 95 15.69 3.64 14.93
C ALA A 95 14.18 3.51 15.17
N ALA A 96 13.49 2.62 14.44
CA ALA A 96 12.07 2.35 14.63
C ALA A 96 11.79 1.68 15.98
N MET A 97 12.66 0.78 16.43
CA MET A 97 12.60 0.18 17.77
C MET A 97 12.67 1.27 18.85
N ILE A 98 13.66 2.15 18.77
CA ILE A 98 13.84 3.26 19.73
C ILE A 98 12.60 4.16 19.73
N GLN A 99 12.08 4.52 18.56
CA GLN A 99 10.88 5.34 18.42
C GLN A 99 9.66 4.70 19.09
N ALA A 100 9.42 3.39 18.88
CA ALA A 100 8.31 2.68 19.48
C ALA A 100 8.46 2.52 21.00
N LEU A 101 9.67 2.19 21.48
CA LEU A 101 9.95 2.10 22.92
C LEU A 101 9.83 3.47 23.62
N LEU A 102 10.20 4.55 22.94
CA LEU A 102 10.04 5.90 23.47
C LEU A 102 8.56 6.27 23.61
N LEU A 103 7.70 5.91 22.62
CA LEU A 103 6.24 6.06 22.76
C LEU A 103 5.70 5.28 23.97
N ALA A 104 6.13 4.02 24.11
CA ALA A 104 5.73 3.20 25.26
C ALA A 104 6.17 3.83 26.59
N PHE A 105 7.41 4.30 26.67
CA PHE A 105 7.95 4.95 27.85
C PHE A 105 7.16 6.19 28.23
N LEU A 106 6.92 7.10 27.28
CA LEU A 106 6.14 8.32 27.50
C LEU A 106 4.69 8.00 27.95
N TYR A 107 4.09 6.96 27.39
CA TYR A 107 2.76 6.51 27.79
C TYR A 107 2.73 6.00 29.24
N TYR A 108 3.64 5.12 29.62
CA TYR A 108 3.66 4.53 30.98
C TYR A 108 4.12 5.50 32.06
N THR A 109 4.90 6.52 31.72
CA THR A 109 5.23 7.62 32.64
C THR A 109 4.12 8.65 32.78
N GLY A 110 3.05 8.55 31.97
CA GLY A 110 1.96 9.52 31.98
C GLY A 110 2.34 10.90 31.42
N THR A 111 3.50 11.02 30.76
CA THR A 111 4.02 12.28 30.21
C THR A 111 3.74 12.46 28.72
N ILE A 112 3.01 11.52 28.11
CA ILE A 112 2.72 11.57 26.68
C ILE A 112 1.78 12.71 26.35
N GLU A 113 2.16 13.55 25.38
CA GLU A 113 1.38 14.66 24.85
C GLU A 113 1.33 14.58 23.33
N VAL A 114 0.40 15.32 22.71
CA VAL A 114 0.19 15.27 21.25
C VAL A 114 1.44 15.68 20.47
N TRP A 115 2.19 16.67 20.96
CA TRP A 115 3.41 17.11 20.27
C TRP A 115 4.51 16.03 20.25
N HIS A 116 4.59 15.17 21.28
CA HIS A 116 5.44 13.98 21.23
C HIS A 116 5.03 13.05 20.10
N MET A 117 3.72 12.83 19.93
CA MET A 117 3.19 11.97 18.88
C MET A 117 3.46 12.55 17.48
N VAL A 118 3.36 13.88 17.32
CA VAL A 118 3.69 14.56 16.05
C VAL A 118 5.18 14.37 15.73
N ILE A 119 6.08 14.66 16.67
CA ILE A 119 7.53 14.55 16.45
C ILE A 119 7.92 13.10 16.17
N LEU A 120 7.45 12.14 16.97
CA LEU A 120 7.77 10.74 16.80
C LEU A 120 7.15 10.16 15.53
N SER A 121 6.02 10.69 15.05
CA SER A 121 5.47 10.35 13.72
C SER A 121 6.33 10.91 12.59
N ILE A 122 6.85 12.13 12.69
CA ILE A 122 7.82 12.69 11.72
C ILE A 122 9.06 11.82 11.66
N ILE A 123 9.63 11.44 12.81
CA ILE A 123 10.80 10.56 12.88
C ILE A 123 10.51 9.21 12.21
N LEU A 124 9.36 8.60 12.51
CA LEU A 124 8.95 7.34 11.88
C LEU A 124 8.77 7.49 10.36
N GLY A 125 8.23 8.63 9.91
CA GLY A 125 8.12 8.96 8.49
C GLY A 125 9.49 9.05 7.79
N CYS A 126 10.48 9.66 8.43
CA CYS A 126 11.86 9.69 7.94
C CYS A 126 12.47 8.28 7.88
N ILE A 127 12.27 7.47 8.91
CA ILE A 127 12.73 6.07 8.95
C ILE A 127 12.11 5.28 7.80
N ASN A 128 10.79 5.37 7.60
CA ASN A 128 10.05 4.66 6.56
C ASN A 128 10.49 5.07 5.14
N ALA A 129 10.92 6.31 4.94
CA ALA A 129 11.44 6.77 3.65
C ALA A 129 12.66 5.95 3.18
N PHE A 130 13.50 5.49 4.10
CA PHE A 130 14.65 4.63 3.81
C PHE A 130 14.33 3.14 3.93
N ASP A 131 13.52 2.75 4.91
CA ASP A 131 13.19 1.34 5.17
C ASP A 131 12.45 0.69 4.01
N ILE A 132 11.38 1.33 3.50
CA ILE A 132 10.52 0.74 2.48
C ILE A 132 11.29 0.37 1.21
N PRO A 133 12.04 1.29 0.54
CA PRO A 133 12.77 0.95 -0.68
C PRO A 133 13.93 -0.02 -0.41
N SER A 134 14.61 0.10 0.72
CA SER A 134 15.70 -0.81 1.10
C SER A 134 15.20 -2.23 1.28
N ARG A 135 14.10 -2.42 2.00
CA ARG A 135 13.49 -3.72 2.26
C ARG A 135 12.97 -4.38 0.98
N GLN A 136 12.31 -3.64 0.11
CA GLN A 136 11.84 -4.17 -1.18
C GLN A 136 13.00 -4.65 -2.06
N SER A 137 14.06 -3.87 -2.11
CA SER A 137 15.26 -4.21 -2.89
C SER A 137 16.07 -5.35 -2.26
N PHE A 138 16.06 -5.47 -0.94
CA PHE A 138 16.82 -6.48 -0.21
C PHE A 138 16.25 -7.89 -0.39
N VAL A 139 14.94 -8.05 -0.56
CA VAL A 139 14.31 -9.37 -0.83
C VAL A 139 14.92 -10.05 -2.04
N VAL A 140 15.33 -9.29 -3.06
CA VAL A 140 15.98 -9.81 -4.27
C VAL A 140 17.38 -10.42 -3.96
N GLU A 141 18.04 -9.94 -2.92
CA GLU A 141 19.39 -10.40 -2.52
C GLU A 141 19.35 -11.66 -1.64
N LEU A 142 18.16 -12.05 -1.15
CA LEU A 142 17.97 -13.21 -0.28
C LEU A 142 17.72 -14.52 -1.03
N VAL A 143 17.57 -14.44 -2.35
CA VAL A 143 17.24 -15.57 -3.22
C VAL A 143 18.30 -15.69 -4.31
N ASP A 144 18.98 -16.85 -4.38
CA ASP A 144 20.10 -17.05 -5.30
C ASP A 144 19.65 -17.26 -6.75
N LYS A 145 18.51 -17.93 -6.96
CA LYS A 145 18.00 -18.26 -8.29
C LYS A 145 16.92 -17.27 -8.73
N LYS A 146 17.07 -16.67 -9.92
CA LYS A 146 16.08 -15.76 -10.51
C LYS A 146 14.69 -16.38 -10.66
N GLU A 147 14.62 -17.70 -10.88
CA GLU A 147 13.37 -18.46 -11.01
C GLU A 147 12.52 -18.44 -9.72
N ASP A 148 13.16 -18.33 -8.55
CA ASP A 148 12.51 -18.32 -7.24
C ASP A 148 12.13 -16.91 -6.76
N LEU A 149 12.60 -15.87 -7.47
CA LEU A 149 12.36 -14.47 -7.10
C LEU A 149 10.87 -14.13 -7.11
N GLY A 150 10.12 -14.60 -8.10
CA GLY A 150 8.67 -14.39 -8.17
C GLY A 150 7.95 -14.98 -6.95
N ASN A 151 8.38 -16.16 -6.49
CA ASN A 151 7.84 -16.79 -5.28
C ASN A 151 8.20 -15.98 -4.01
N ALA A 152 9.43 -15.49 -3.89
CA ALA A 152 9.85 -14.66 -2.77
C ALA A 152 9.04 -13.35 -2.68
N ILE A 153 8.81 -12.69 -3.81
CA ILE A 153 8.00 -11.46 -3.88
C ILE A 153 6.55 -11.76 -3.50
N ALA A 154 5.97 -12.86 -3.97
CA ALA A 154 4.61 -13.26 -3.63
C ALA A 154 4.46 -13.56 -2.14
N LEU A 155 5.38 -14.28 -1.54
CA LEU A 155 5.40 -14.55 -0.10
C LEU A 155 5.58 -13.27 0.72
N ASN A 156 6.47 -12.35 0.30
CA ASN A 156 6.63 -11.05 0.95
C ASN A 156 5.34 -10.21 0.90
N SER A 157 4.64 -10.23 -0.23
CA SER A 157 3.33 -9.57 -0.36
C SER A 157 2.28 -10.21 0.55
N SER A 158 2.28 -11.54 0.65
CA SER A 158 1.38 -12.28 1.55
C SER A 158 1.65 -11.95 3.01
N MET A 159 2.92 -11.82 3.40
CA MET A 159 3.34 -11.41 4.74
C MET A 159 2.82 -10.02 5.10
N VAL A 160 2.99 -9.04 4.20
CA VAL A 160 2.51 -7.66 4.41
C VAL A 160 0.99 -7.61 4.54
N ASN A 161 0.27 -8.31 3.66
CA ASN A 161 -1.20 -8.34 3.70
C ASN A 161 -1.74 -9.14 4.90
N GLY A 162 -1.06 -10.22 5.29
CA GLY A 162 -1.37 -10.99 6.50
C GLY A 162 -1.23 -10.13 7.77
N ALA A 163 -0.13 -9.38 7.89
CA ALA A 163 0.07 -8.46 9.00
C ALA A 163 -0.98 -7.32 9.02
N ARG A 164 -1.36 -6.81 7.84
CA ARG A 164 -2.43 -5.81 7.70
C ARG A 164 -3.80 -6.33 8.14
N LEU A 165 -4.07 -7.62 7.95
CA LEU A 165 -5.32 -8.27 8.38
C LEU A 165 -5.33 -8.52 9.89
N ILE A 166 -4.25 -9.12 10.41
CA ILE A 166 -4.18 -9.62 11.78
C ILE A 166 -3.88 -8.49 12.78
N GLY A 167 -2.97 -7.58 12.42
CA GLY A 167 -2.47 -6.52 13.31
C GLY A 167 -3.56 -5.65 13.91
N PRO A 168 -4.49 -5.08 13.12
CA PRO A 168 -5.56 -4.23 13.64
C PRO A 168 -6.48 -4.95 14.63
N SER A 169 -6.83 -6.20 14.37
CA SER A 169 -7.70 -6.98 15.27
C SER A 169 -7.01 -7.26 16.61
N ILE A 170 -5.71 -7.60 16.58
CA ILE A 170 -4.90 -7.77 17.79
C ILE A 170 -4.79 -6.43 18.53
N ALA A 171 -4.56 -5.33 17.82
CA ALA A 171 -4.45 -4.00 18.42
C ALA A 171 -5.72 -3.59 19.18
N GLY A 172 -6.90 -3.79 18.57
CA GLY A 172 -8.16 -3.48 19.21
C GLY A 172 -8.35 -4.23 20.54
N VAL A 173 -8.02 -5.53 20.54
CA VAL A 173 -8.08 -6.35 21.76
C VAL A 173 -7.04 -5.87 22.79
N LEU A 174 -5.79 -5.66 22.40
CA LEU A 174 -4.74 -5.20 23.32
C LEU A 174 -5.08 -3.85 23.96
N ILE A 175 -5.54 -2.89 23.15
CA ILE A 175 -5.88 -1.55 23.68
C ILE A 175 -6.96 -1.66 24.74
N ALA A 176 -8.00 -2.47 24.52
CA ALA A 176 -9.09 -2.58 25.48
C ALA A 176 -8.70 -3.24 26.79
N PHE A 177 -7.78 -4.22 26.77
CA PHE A 177 -7.36 -4.94 27.99
C PHE A 177 -6.17 -4.30 28.69
N THR A 178 -5.24 -3.67 27.94
CA THR A 178 -3.94 -3.26 28.47
C THR A 178 -3.56 -1.82 28.13
N GLY A 179 -4.39 -1.13 27.35
CA GLY A 179 -4.12 0.23 26.88
C GLY A 179 -3.15 0.29 25.68
N GLU A 180 -3.00 1.50 25.15
CA GLU A 180 -2.20 1.77 23.94
C GLU A 180 -0.71 1.57 24.16
N GLY A 181 -0.22 1.78 25.38
CA GLY A 181 1.20 1.61 25.74
C GLY A 181 1.73 0.21 25.46
N MET A 182 0.91 -0.83 25.70
CA MET A 182 1.28 -2.21 25.38
C MET A 182 1.47 -2.43 23.87
N CYS A 183 0.68 -1.77 23.05
CA CYS A 183 0.82 -1.82 21.59
C CYS A 183 2.18 -1.25 21.13
N PHE A 184 2.60 -0.14 21.71
CA PHE A 184 3.91 0.47 21.44
C PHE A 184 5.06 -0.40 21.95
N LEU A 185 4.92 -0.98 23.16
CA LEU A 185 5.92 -1.87 23.74
C LEU A 185 6.08 -3.15 22.89
N ILE A 186 4.99 -3.80 22.51
CA ILE A 186 5.02 -5.00 21.67
C ILE A 186 5.67 -4.69 20.32
N ASN A 187 5.32 -3.55 19.70
CA ASN A 187 5.98 -3.16 18.46
C ASN A 187 7.47 -2.91 18.66
N GLY A 188 7.87 -2.18 19.71
CA GLY A 188 9.28 -1.97 20.04
C GLY A 188 10.04 -3.29 20.21
N LEU A 189 9.49 -4.25 20.96
CA LEU A 189 10.09 -5.56 21.17
C LEU A 189 10.08 -6.41 19.88
N SER A 190 9.09 -6.26 19.02
CA SER A 190 9.01 -7.01 17.75
C SER A 190 10.17 -6.70 16.80
N TYR A 191 10.75 -5.50 16.86
CA TYR A 191 11.95 -5.16 16.09
C TYR A 191 13.18 -5.97 16.48
N ILE A 192 13.26 -6.47 17.71
CA ILE A 192 14.37 -7.34 18.16
C ILE A 192 14.46 -8.59 17.28
N PHE A 193 13.31 -9.18 16.91
CA PHE A 193 13.30 -10.39 16.08
C PHE A 193 13.85 -10.13 14.68
N VAL A 194 13.51 -9.00 14.05
CA VAL A 194 14.04 -8.68 12.72
C VAL A 194 15.50 -8.25 12.80
N ILE A 195 15.92 -7.53 13.84
CA ILE A 195 17.32 -7.16 14.07
C ILE A 195 18.18 -8.41 14.24
N ILE A 196 17.77 -9.36 15.10
CA ILE A 196 18.47 -10.64 15.27
C ILE A 196 18.51 -11.40 13.94
N SER A 197 17.38 -11.44 13.22
CA SER A 197 17.34 -12.09 11.90
C SER A 197 18.34 -11.48 10.94
N LEU A 198 18.43 -10.14 10.85
CA LEU A 198 19.40 -9.43 10.02
C LEU A 198 20.83 -9.76 10.43
N LEU A 199 21.17 -9.75 11.72
CA LEU A 199 22.50 -10.06 12.22
C LEU A 199 22.94 -11.51 11.92
N LEU A 200 21.98 -12.44 11.82
CA LEU A 200 22.23 -13.84 11.49
C LEU A 200 22.35 -14.10 9.97
N LEU A 201 22.06 -13.10 9.12
CA LEU A 201 22.19 -13.24 7.67
C LEU A 201 23.66 -13.34 7.26
N ARG A 202 23.89 -14.16 6.23
CA ARG A 202 25.19 -14.27 5.56
C ARG A 202 25.04 -13.61 4.17
N VAL A 203 25.22 -12.28 4.12
CA VAL A 203 25.05 -11.49 2.88
C VAL A 203 26.41 -10.98 2.44
N ASN A 204 26.77 -11.22 1.18
CA ASN A 204 27.95 -10.60 0.59
C ASN A 204 27.61 -9.18 0.12
N PRO A 205 28.40 -8.16 0.49
CA PRO A 205 28.17 -6.79 0.05
C PRO A 205 28.17 -6.70 -1.49
N ARG A 206 27.06 -6.34 -2.09
CA ARG A 206 27.00 -6.15 -3.54
C ARG A 206 27.62 -4.81 -3.92
N LYS A 207 28.50 -4.80 -4.93
CA LYS A 207 29.05 -3.58 -5.49
C LYS A 207 27.93 -2.76 -6.15
N THR A 208 27.77 -1.53 -5.72
CA THR A 208 26.76 -0.59 -6.23
C THR A 208 27.20 0.01 -7.55
N ASN A 209 26.26 0.13 -8.48
CA ASN A 209 26.52 0.71 -9.81
C ASN A 209 26.20 2.22 -9.79
N THR A 210 27.22 3.07 -10.08
CA THR A 210 27.19 4.52 -9.83
C THR A 210 26.76 5.39 -11.01
N ASN A 211 26.42 4.81 -12.16
CA ASN A 211 26.09 5.57 -13.38
C ASN A 211 24.58 5.86 -13.50
N LYS A 212 24.10 6.97 -12.92
CA LYS A 212 22.72 7.44 -13.11
C LYS A 212 22.67 8.92 -13.52
N GLN A 213 21.70 9.23 -14.39
CA GLN A 213 21.42 10.59 -14.87
C GLN A 213 20.84 11.48 -13.75
N PRO A 214 20.87 12.83 -13.90
CA PRO A 214 20.26 13.75 -12.94
C PRO A 214 18.77 13.46 -12.73
N ILE A 215 18.34 13.34 -11.48
CA ILE A 215 16.96 12.99 -11.06
C ILE A 215 15.90 13.88 -11.73
N LEU A 216 16.16 15.19 -11.80
CA LEU A 216 15.22 16.16 -12.41
C LEU A 216 14.97 15.89 -13.89
N LYS A 217 16.00 15.48 -14.65
CA LYS A 217 15.86 15.13 -16.06
C LYS A 217 15.02 13.88 -16.26
N GLU A 218 15.19 12.89 -15.39
CA GLU A 218 14.40 11.66 -15.38
C GLU A 218 12.94 11.92 -15.03
N LEU A 219 12.66 12.76 -14.02
CA LEU A 219 11.30 13.15 -13.65
C LEU A 219 10.60 13.90 -14.79
N LYS A 220 11.27 14.86 -15.43
CA LYS A 220 10.69 15.59 -16.57
C LYS A 220 10.34 14.67 -17.74
N ALA A 221 11.23 13.72 -18.06
CA ALA A 221 10.97 12.72 -19.10
C ALA A 221 9.79 11.81 -18.72
N GLY A 222 9.72 11.37 -17.47
CA GLY A 222 8.60 10.57 -16.95
C GLY A 222 7.27 11.32 -17.02
N LEU A 223 7.22 12.59 -16.61
CA LEU A 223 6.02 13.42 -16.67
C LEU A 223 5.54 13.62 -18.10
N SER A 224 6.47 13.88 -19.05
CA SER A 224 6.15 13.98 -20.46
C SER A 224 5.55 12.69 -21.01
N TYR A 225 6.10 11.52 -20.62
CA TYR A 225 5.60 10.21 -21.02
C TYR A 225 4.19 9.93 -20.46
N VAL A 226 3.96 10.21 -19.18
CA VAL A 226 2.64 10.09 -18.53
C VAL A 226 1.61 10.95 -19.23
N ASN A 227 1.93 12.22 -19.54
CA ASN A 227 0.99 13.13 -20.18
C ASN A 227 0.65 12.76 -21.63
N LYS A 228 1.57 12.10 -22.36
CA LYS A 228 1.33 11.63 -23.73
C LYS A 228 0.49 10.36 -23.81
N SER A 229 0.44 9.56 -22.74
CA SER A 229 -0.32 8.31 -22.70
C SER A 229 -1.61 8.48 -21.92
N LEU A 230 -2.75 8.53 -22.62
CA LEU A 230 -4.07 8.61 -21.99
C LEU A 230 -4.29 7.51 -20.93
N PRO A 231 -4.04 6.22 -21.17
CA PRO A 231 -4.26 5.18 -20.17
C PRO A 231 -3.46 5.41 -18.90
N ILE A 232 -2.18 5.74 -19.01
CA ILE A 232 -1.31 5.98 -17.86
C ILE A 232 -1.79 7.19 -17.07
N LYS A 233 -2.11 8.28 -17.74
CA LYS A 233 -2.60 9.52 -17.14
C LYS A 233 -3.87 9.30 -16.32
N TYR A 234 -4.88 8.64 -16.89
CA TYR A 234 -6.15 8.41 -16.20
C TYR A 234 -6.03 7.42 -15.03
N ILE A 235 -5.19 6.40 -15.14
CA ILE A 235 -4.93 5.47 -14.02
C ILE A 235 -4.25 6.21 -12.86
N ILE A 236 -3.20 7.00 -13.15
CA ILE A 236 -2.48 7.77 -12.12
C ILE A 236 -3.39 8.82 -11.48
N PHE A 237 -4.22 9.50 -12.28
CA PHE A 237 -5.19 10.46 -11.77
C PHE A 237 -6.21 9.80 -10.82
N LEU A 238 -6.80 8.67 -11.22
CA LEU A 238 -7.79 7.96 -10.40
C LEU A 238 -7.18 7.47 -9.08
N ILE A 239 -5.94 6.96 -9.09
CA ILE A 239 -5.24 6.56 -7.87
C ILE A 239 -4.99 7.74 -6.95
N GLY A 240 -4.50 8.86 -7.50
CA GLY A 240 -4.27 10.09 -6.72
C GLY A 240 -5.56 10.62 -6.10
N LEU A 241 -6.65 10.62 -6.86
CA LEU A 241 -7.97 11.05 -6.38
C LEU A 241 -8.46 10.16 -5.24
N VAL A 242 -8.44 8.83 -5.42
CA VAL A 242 -8.86 7.86 -4.39
C VAL A 242 -7.99 7.96 -3.15
N SER A 243 -6.69 8.15 -3.31
CA SER A 243 -5.78 8.32 -2.18
C SER A 243 -6.01 9.63 -1.43
N LEU A 244 -6.27 10.72 -2.14
CA LEU A 244 -6.52 12.03 -1.55
C LEU A 244 -7.84 12.09 -0.77
N THR A 245 -8.91 11.51 -1.33
CA THR A 245 -10.27 11.74 -0.83
C THR A 245 -10.90 10.52 -0.15
N GLY A 246 -10.57 9.33 -0.61
CA GLY A 246 -11.14 8.09 -0.09
C GLY A 246 -10.32 7.51 1.07
N MET A 247 -8.99 7.38 0.92
CA MET A 247 -8.13 6.72 1.93
C MET A 247 -8.14 7.37 3.33
N PRO A 248 -8.39 8.68 3.49
CA PRO A 248 -8.46 9.31 4.81
C PRO A 248 -9.53 8.74 5.75
N TYR A 249 -10.49 7.93 5.26
CA TYR A 249 -11.43 7.24 6.14
C TYR A 249 -10.72 6.45 7.25
N THR A 250 -9.51 5.93 6.97
CA THR A 250 -8.72 5.17 7.95
C THR A 250 -8.27 6.04 9.13
N VAL A 251 -8.03 7.32 8.90
CA VAL A 251 -7.65 8.29 9.93
C VAL A 251 -8.85 8.66 10.80
N LEU A 252 -10.04 8.75 10.20
CA LEU A 252 -11.28 9.11 10.88
C LEU A 252 -11.96 7.92 11.56
N MET A 253 -11.50 6.70 11.33
CA MET A 253 -12.11 5.46 11.84
C MET A 253 -12.19 5.40 13.38
N PRO A 254 -11.21 5.85 14.18
CA PRO A 254 -11.35 5.88 15.64
C PRO A 254 -12.55 6.69 16.09
N VAL A 255 -12.78 7.85 15.47
CA VAL A 255 -13.90 8.73 15.78
C VAL A 255 -15.23 8.06 15.40
N PHE A 256 -15.29 7.48 14.20
CA PHE A 256 -16.47 6.78 13.72
C PHE A 256 -16.83 5.61 14.64
N ALA A 257 -15.86 4.82 15.07
CA ALA A 257 -16.05 3.72 15.99
C ALA A 257 -16.60 4.18 17.35
N LYS A 258 -16.07 5.27 17.88
CA LYS A 258 -16.42 5.79 19.22
C LYS A 258 -17.72 6.60 19.21
N GLU A 259 -17.85 7.57 18.27
CA GLU A 259 -18.95 8.54 18.29
C GLU A 259 -20.20 8.05 17.56
N ILE A 260 -20.04 7.29 16.46
CA ILE A 260 -21.16 6.88 15.61
C ILE A 260 -21.66 5.49 15.98
N LEU A 261 -20.72 4.55 16.20
CA LEU A 261 -21.07 3.19 16.57
C LEU A 261 -21.13 2.98 18.09
N HIS A 262 -20.81 4.01 18.89
CA HIS A 262 -20.76 3.95 20.34
C HIS A 262 -19.95 2.77 20.88
N GLY A 263 -18.89 2.42 20.13
CA GLY A 263 -18.00 1.31 20.42
C GLY A 263 -16.68 1.78 21.05
N ASP A 264 -15.81 0.82 21.23
CA ASP A 264 -14.50 0.97 21.83
C ASP A 264 -13.35 0.67 20.83
N SER A 265 -12.15 0.43 21.35
CA SER A 265 -10.99 0.03 20.56
C SER A 265 -11.17 -1.31 19.84
N HIS A 266 -11.97 -2.23 20.39
CA HIS A 266 -12.32 -3.49 19.68
C HIS A 266 -13.11 -3.19 18.41
N THR A 267 -14.10 -2.32 18.50
CA THR A 267 -14.91 -1.88 17.36
C THR A 267 -14.00 -1.30 16.25
N PHE A 268 -13.09 -0.41 16.61
CA PHE A 268 -12.12 0.15 15.69
C PHE A 268 -11.22 -0.94 15.07
N GLY A 269 -10.65 -1.81 15.89
CA GLY A 269 -9.78 -2.90 15.46
C GLY A 269 -10.48 -3.87 14.50
N PHE A 270 -11.72 -4.27 14.80
CA PHE A 270 -12.50 -5.16 13.94
C PHE A 270 -12.88 -4.51 12.61
N LEU A 271 -13.26 -3.22 12.59
CA LEU A 271 -13.55 -2.50 11.34
C LEU A 271 -12.33 -2.45 10.43
N MET A 272 -11.14 -2.17 10.99
CA MET A 272 -9.89 -2.17 10.22
C MET A 272 -9.48 -3.58 9.78
N GLY A 273 -9.71 -4.60 10.62
CA GLY A 273 -9.51 -6.00 10.28
C GLY A 273 -10.46 -6.45 9.16
N ALA A 274 -11.73 -6.05 9.20
CA ALA A 274 -12.71 -6.31 8.15
C ALA A 274 -12.27 -5.70 6.80
N SER A 275 -11.81 -4.45 6.80
CA SER A 275 -11.20 -3.84 5.60
C SER A 275 -9.97 -4.61 5.12
N GLY A 276 -9.12 -5.09 6.04
CA GLY A 276 -7.96 -5.94 5.73
C GLY A 276 -8.36 -7.27 5.09
N SER A 277 -9.42 -7.92 5.57
CA SER A 277 -9.92 -9.19 5.01
C SER A 277 -10.45 -9.03 3.58
N GLY A 278 -11.18 -7.95 3.31
CA GLY A 278 -11.59 -7.58 1.96
C GLY A 278 -10.41 -7.33 1.04
N ALA A 279 -9.39 -6.62 1.53
CA ALA A 279 -8.16 -6.38 0.78
C ALA A 279 -7.41 -7.69 0.44
N LEU A 280 -7.34 -8.63 1.39
CA LEU A 280 -6.75 -9.95 1.16
C LEU A 280 -7.52 -10.73 0.08
N ALA A 281 -8.87 -10.75 0.17
CA ALA A 281 -9.71 -11.38 -0.85
C ALA A 281 -9.49 -10.78 -2.24
N GLY A 282 -9.36 -9.45 -2.35
CA GLY A 282 -9.04 -8.76 -3.59
C GLY A 282 -7.66 -9.13 -4.16
N ALA A 283 -6.66 -9.23 -3.30
CA ALA A 283 -5.32 -9.65 -3.70
C ALA A 283 -5.30 -11.09 -4.23
N LEU A 284 -5.97 -12.01 -3.55
CA LEU A 284 -6.10 -13.42 -3.96
C LEU A 284 -6.85 -13.55 -5.28
N TYR A 285 -7.95 -12.80 -5.45
CA TYR A 285 -8.68 -12.77 -6.73
C TYR A 285 -7.79 -12.33 -7.88
N LEU A 286 -7.03 -11.24 -7.74
CA LEU A 286 -6.13 -10.77 -8.80
C LEU A 286 -4.99 -11.76 -9.06
N ALA A 287 -4.44 -12.39 -8.03
CA ALA A 287 -3.40 -13.41 -8.16
C ALA A 287 -3.88 -14.66 -8.91
N SER A 288 -5.18 -14.98 -8.88
CA SER A 288 -5.77 -16.10 -9.65
C SER A 288 -5.94 -15.80 -11.13
N ARG A 289 -5.84 -14.53 -11.56
CA ARG A 289 -6.00 -14.12 -12.96
C ARG A 289 -4.76 -14.45 -13.79
N LYS A 290 -4.96 -15.13 -14.91
CA LYS A 290 -3.87 -15.56 -15.81
C LYS A 290 -3.34 -14.44 -16.71
N ASN A 291 -4.15 -13.40 -16.97
CA ASN A 291 -3.79 -12.29 -17.85
C ASN A 291 -4.40 -10.97 -17.40
N VAL A 292 -3.95 -9.87 -17.98
CA VAL A 292 -4.36 -8.50 -17.65
C VAL A 292 -5.58 -8.01 -18.46
N LEU A 293 -6.13 -8.87 -19.32
CA LEU A 293 -7.29 -8.51 -20.14
C LEU A 293 -8.50 -8.23 -19.25
N GLY A 294 -9.17 -7.12 -19.52
CA GLY A 294 -10.31 -6.67 -18.73
C GLY A 294 -9.99 -5.91 -17.44
N PHE A 295 -8.70 -5.72 -17.10
CA PHE A 295 -8.31 -4.98 -15.87
C PHE A 295 -8.83 -3.53 -15.86
N GLY A 296 -9.00 -2.87 -17.01
CA GLY A 296 -9.64 -1.56 -17.07
C GLY A 296 -11.08 -1.57 -16.50
N LYS A 297 -11.86 -2.64 -16.74
CA LYS A 297 -13.19 -2.84 -16.12
C LYS A 297 -13.05 -3.09 -14.61
N ILE A 298 -12.08 -3.90 -14.20
CA ILE A 298 -11.83 -4.19 -12.78
C ILE A 298 -11.47 -2.91 -12.03
N ILE A 299 -10.59 -2.07 -12.58
CA ILE A 299 -10.20 -0.78 -11.99
C ILE A 299 -11.43 0.11 -11.76
N SER A 300 -12.28 0.25 -12.78
CA SER A 300 -13.47 1.10 -12.68
C SER A 300 -14.50 0.55 -11.68
N MET A 301 -14.82 -0.75 -11.76
CA MET A 301 -15.77 -1.38 -10.84
C MET A 301 -15.25 -1.36 -9.40
N ALA A 302 -13.97 -1.58 -9.20
CA ALA A 302 -13.35 -1.57 -7.88
C ALA A 302 -13.33 -0.16 -7.25
N ALA A 303 -13.03 0.88 -8.03
CA ALA A 303 -13.09 2.26 -7.57
C ALA A 303 -14.53 2.67 -7.23
N THR A 304 -15.51 2.24 -8.05
CA THR A 304 -16.93 2.45 -7.76
C THR A 304 -17.36 1.72 -6.49
N LEU A 305 -16.98 0.45 -6.34
CA LEU A 305 -17.28 -0.35 -5.15
C LEU A 305 -16.68 0.29 -3.89
N PHE A 306 -15.44 0.77 -3.96
CA PHE A 306 -14.79 1.47 -2.87
C PHE A 306 -15.55 2.73 -2.47
N GLY A 307 -15.90 3.59 -3.44
CA GLY A 307 -16.63 4.82 -3.19
C GLY A 307 -18.05 4.58 -2.67
N LEU A 308 -18.81 3.64 -3.26
CA LEU A 308 -20.15 3.26 -2.77
C LEU A 308 -20.08 2.61 -1.38
N GLY A 309 -19.03 1.81 -1.12
CA GLY A 309 -18.77 1.25 0.20
C GLY A 309 -18.59 2.34 1.27
N LEU A 310 -17.82 3.40 0.97
CA LEU A 310 -17.65 4.55 1.86
C LEU A 310 -18.95 5.34 2.05
N ILE A 311 -19.70 5.57 0.97
CA ILE A 311 -21.01 6.24 1.04
C ILE A 311 -21.95 5.45 1.95
N ALA A 312 -22.12 4.15 1.72
CA ALA A 312 -22.99 3.32 2.55
C ALA A 312 -22.50 3.25 4.00
N PHE A 313 -21.18 3.18 4.20
CA PHE A 313 -20.57 3.18 5.54
C PHE A 313 -20.86 4.47 6.30
N SER A 314 -20.85 5.63 5.65
CA SER A 314 -21.11 6.92 6.28
C SER A 314 -22.52 7.04 6.91
N PHE A 315 -23.49 6.26 6.41
CA PHE A 315 -24.86 6.18 6.95
C PHE A 315 -25.08 5.05 7.94
N SER A 316 -24.07 4.20 8.16
CA SER A 316 -24.23 3.02 9.01
C SER A 316 -24.10 3.38 10.49
N SER A 317 -25.11 3.03 11.27
CA SER A 317 -25.10 3.08 12.74
C SER A 317 -25.01 1.70 13.40
N SER A 318 -24.96 0.62 12.60
CA SER A 318 -24.86 -0.75 13.08
C SER A 318 -23.45 -1.30 12.90
N PHE A 319 -22.88 -1.85 13.96
CA PHE A 319 -21.55 -2.46 13.92
C PHE A 319 -21.44 -3.59 12.89
N TYR A 320 -22.43 -4.50 12.82
CA TYR A 320 -22.39 -5.65 11.91
C TYR A 320 -22.52 -5.24 10.44
N ILE A 321 -23.37 -4.24 10.15
CA ILE A 321 -23.48 -3.67 8.80
C ILE A 321 -22.17 -2.98 8.42
N SER A 322 -21.60 -2.20 9.33
CA SER A 322 -20.31 -1.52 9.14
C SER A 322 -19.19 -2.50 8.85
N LEU A 323 -19.14 -3.66 9.54
CA LEU A 323 -18.16 -4.71 9.24
C LEU A 323 -18.29 -5.21 7.80
N GLY A 324 -19.50 -5.55 7.36
CA GLY A 324 -19.75 -6.00 5.99
C GLY A 324 -19.33 -4.96 4.94
N LEU A 325 -19.68 -3.69 5.19
CA LEU A 325 -19.32 -2.57 4.31
C LEU A 325 -17.79 -2.35 4.28
N MET A 326 -17.10 -2.52 5.40
CA MET A 326 -15.65 -2.42 5.45
C MET A 326 -14.95 -3.55 4.67
N VAL A 327 -15.48 -4.77 4.65
CA VAL A 327 -14.98 -5.84 3.77
C VAL A 327 -15.09 -5.43 2.30
N LEU A 328 -16.24 -4.90 1.86
CA LEU A 328 -16.44 -4.44 0.49
C LEU A 328 -15.55 -3.26 0.14
N THR A 329 -15.38 -2.32 1.07
CA THR A 329 -14.49 -1.16 0.91
C THR A 329 -13.05 -1.60 0.75
N GLY A 330 -12.56 -2.51 1.61
CA GLY A 330 -11.22 -3.07 1.52
C GLY A 330 -10.97 -3.85 0.23
N LEU A 331 -11.96 -4.64 -0.22
CA LEU A 331 -11.95 -5.36 -1.49
C LEU A 331 -11.79 -4.38 -2.68
N GLY A 332 -12.66 -3.36 -2.74
CA GLY A 332 -12.63 -2.35 -3.79
C GLY A 332 -11.29 -1.61 -3.85
N MET A 333 -10.79 -1.17 -2.70
CA MET A 333 -9.51 -0.48 -2.58
C MET A 333 -8.36 -1.35 -3.12
N MET A 334 -8.27 -2.60 -2.68
CA MET A 334 -7.15 -3.48 -3.07
C MET A 334 -7.21 -3.85 -4.55
N LEU A 335 -8.40 -4.16 -5.07
CA LEU A 335 -8.60 -4.46 -6.49
C LEU A 335 -8.21 -3.26 -7.37
N GLN A 336 -8.65 -2.06 -7.02
CA GLN A 336 -8.34 -0.84 -7.77
C GLN A 336 -6.83 -0.56 -7.77
N MET A 337 -6.19 -0.63 -6.60
CA MET A 337 -4.76 -0.34 -6.46
C MET A 337 -3.89 -1.39 -7.18
N ALA A 338 -4.14 -2.67 -6.96
CA ALA A 338 -3.32 -3.74 -7.51
C ALA A 338 -3.54 -3.94 -9.01
N ALA A 339 -4.79 -3.81 -9.51
CA ALA A 339 -5.05 -3.86 -10.94
C ALA A 339 -4.42 -2.69 -11.68
N SER A 340 -4.49 -1.47 -11.13
CA SER A 340 -3.82 -0.29 -11.68
C SER A 340 -2.31 -0.46 -11.76
N ASN A 341 -1.70 -0.96 -10.69
CA ASN A 341 -0.26 -1.26 -10.63
C ASN A 341 0.13 -2.26 -11.75
N THR A 342 -0.62 -3.35 -11.87
CA THR A 342 -0.35 -4.40 -12.86
C THR A 342 -0.49 -3.87 -14.29
N VAL A 343 -1.56 -3.12 -14.59
CA VAL A 343 -1.75 -2.53 -15.92
C VAL A 343 -0.60 -1.60 -16.27
N LEU A 344 -0.23 -0.67 -15.36
CA LEU A 344 0.88 0.25 -15.60
C LEU A 344 2.19 -0.47 -15.86
N GLN A 345 2.53 -1.48 -15.07
CA GLN A 345 3.74 -2.28 -15.29
C GLN A 345 3.74 -3.06 -16.60
N THR A 346 2.55 -3.39 -17.12
CA THR A 346 2.39 -4.15 -18.36
C THR A 346 2.47 -3.26 -19.62
N ILE A 347 1.81 -2.08 -19.59
CA ILE A 347 1.70 -1.24 -20.78
C ILE A 347 2.86 -0.26 -20.98
N VAL A 348 3.66 -0.04 -19.93
CA VAL A 348 4.78 0.91 -19.97
C VAL A 348 6.03 0.23 -20.52
N ASP A 349 6.72 0.90 -21.44
CA ASP A 349 8.00 0.43 -21.99
C ASP A 349 9.04 0.24 -20.89
N ASP A 350 9.89 -0.80 -21.00
CA ASP A 350 10.85 -1.20 -19.96
C ASP A 350 11.75 -0.05 -19.48
N HIS A 351 12.24 0.78 -20.43
CA HIS A 351 13.11 1.91 -20.13
C HIS A 351 12.42 3.09 -19.41
N MET A 352 11.07 3.15 -19.41
CA MET A 352 10.26 4.16 -18.74
C MET A 352 9.56 3.63 -17.49
N ARG A 353 9.56 2.31 -17.27
CA ARG A 353 8.79 1.64 -16.20
C ARG A 353 9.10 2.23 -14.81
N GLY A 354 10.37 2.38 -14.47
CA GLY A 354 10.77 2.96 -13.18
C GLY A 354 10.24 4.38 -12.96
N ARG A 355 10.27 5.21 -14.02
CA ARG A 355 9.80 6.61 -13.96
C ARG A 355 8.29 6.68 -13.79
N VAL A 356 7.52 5.91 -14.55
CA VAL A 356 6.05 5.88 -14.44
C VAL A 356 5.62 5.32 -13.08
N MET A 357 6.30 4.28 -12.59
CA MET A 357 6.01 3.71 -11.27
C MET A 357 6.34 4.68 -10.12
N SER A 358 7.31 5.58 -10.30
CA SER A 358 7.53 6.67 -9.36
C SER A 358 6.33 7.64 -9.30
N PHE A 359 5.75 8.01 -10.46
CA PHE A 359 4.52 8.82 -10.48
C PHE A 359 3.32 8.11 -9.87
N TYR A 360 3.18 6.80 -10.10
CA TYR A 360 2.17 5.98 -9.43
C TYR A 360 2.32 6.04 -7.89
N THR A 361 3.55 5.87 -7.39
CA THR A 361 3.84 5.93 -5.96
C THR A 361 3.61 7.33 -5.40
N MET A 362 3.99 8.39 -6.13
CA MET A 362 3.72 9.78 -5.76
C MET A 362 2.21 10.08 -5.72
N ALA A 363 1.44 9.59 -6.70
CA ALA A 363 -0.01 9.76 -6.72
C ALA A 363 -0.68 9.03 -5.55
N PHE A 364 -0.20 7.84 -5.17
CA PHE A 364 -0.78 7.08 -4.09
C PHE A 364 -0.28 7.54 -2.70
N MET A 365 1.03 7.55 -2.47
CA MET A 365 1.60 7.88 -1.16
C MET A 365 1.76 9.39 -0.93
N GLY A 366 1.92 10.17 -2.01
CA GLY A 366 2.16 11.60 -1.91
C GLY A 366 0.90 12.42 -1.67
N THR A 367 -0.26 11.97 -2.13
CA THR A 367 -1.54 12.67 -1.88
C THR A 367 -2.16 12.28 -0.54
N ALA A 368 -1.86 11.10 0.00
CA ALA A 368 -2.41 10.59 1.26
C ALA A 368 -2.21 11.53 2.47
N PRO A 369 -1.02 12.13 2.71
CA PRO A 369 -0.84 13.08 3.82
C PRO A 369 -1.79 14.27 3.72
N PHE A 370 -1.87 14.88 2.52
CA PHE A 370 -2.76 16.03 2.31
C PHE A 370 -4.23 15.64 2.49
N GLY A 371 -4.63 14.46 1.99
CA GLY A 371 -5.95 13.90 2.21
C GLY A 371 -6.27 13.73 3.70
N SER A 372 -5.33 13.21 4.47
CA SER A 372 -5.48 13.01 5.92
C SER A 372 -5.68 14.33 6.66
N LEU A 373 -4.91 15.35 6.33
CA LEU A 373 -5.03 16.67 6.92
C LEU A 373 -6.35 17.35 6.54
N ILE A 374 -6.71 17.34 5.26
CA ILE A 374 -7.98 17.89 4.77
C ILE A 374 -9.17 17.17 5.41
N ALA A 375 -9.14 15.86 5.50
CA ALA A 375 -10.21 15.08 6.14
C ALA A 375 -10.34 15.39 7.63
N GLY A 376 -9.22 15.59 8.36
CA GLY A 376 -9.24 16.03 9.75
C GLY A 376 -9.91 17.38 9.93
N ILE A 377 -9.56 18.36 9.07
CA ILE A 377 -10.15 19.72 9.07
C ILE A 377 -11.65 19.66 8.71
N LEU A 378 -12.01 18.88 7.69
CA LEU A 378 -13.40 18.74 7.29
C LEU A 378 -14.24 18.05 8.36
N ALA A 379 -13.71 16.99 8.95
CA ALA A 379 -14.42 16.26 10.01
C ALA A 379 -14.69 17.12 11.24
N ASP A 380 -13.82 18.06 11.55
CA ASP A 380 -14.01 19.04 12.62
C ASP A 380 -15.19 20.00 12.32
N LYS A 381 -15.39 20.35 11.04
CA LYS A 381 -16.42 21.33 10.62
C LYS A 381 -17.77 20.70 10.29
N ILE A 382 -17.79 19.57 9.56
CA ILE A 382 -19.01 18.96 9.02
C ILE A 382 -19.30 17.57 9.61
N GLY A 383 -18.46 17.11 10.53
CA GLY A 383 -18.54 15.78 11.15
C GLY A 383 -17.93 14.67 10.31
N VAL A 384 -17.59 13.56 10.99
CA VAL A 384 -16.92 12.40 10.39
C VAL A 384 -17.78 11.71 9.32
N PRO A 385 -19.08 11.44 9.56
CA PRO A 385 -19.92 10.79 8.54
C PRO A 385 -19.98 11.57 7.23
N ASN A 386 -20.19 12.90 7.29
CA ASN A 386 -20.28 13.76 6.11
C ASN A 386 -18.95 13.85 5.36
N THR A 387 -17.81 13.83 6.09
CA THR A 387 -16.48 13.81 5.49
C THR A 387 -16.22 12.53 4.73
N ILE A 388 -16.59 11.37 5.30
CA ILE A 388 -16.49 10.06 4.62
C ILE A 388 -17.43 10.00 3.43
N LEU A 389 -18.66 10.49 3.56
CA LEU A 389 -19.64 10.60 2.47
C LEU A 389 -19.07 11.39 1.29
N LEU A 390 -18.52 12.57 1.55
CA LEU A 390 -17.94 13.44 0.52
C LEU A 390 -16.76 12.74 -0.19
N GLY A 391 -15.87 12.09 0.59
CA GLY A 391 -14.78 11.29 0.04
C GLY A 391 -15.27 10.16 -0.87
N GLY A 392 -16.31 9.44 -0.45
CA GLY A 392 -16.95 8.38 -1.23
C GLY A 392 -17.58 8.90 -2.53
N ILE A 393 -18.30 10.03 -2.48
CA ILE A 393 -18.90 10.68 -3.66
C ILE A 393 -17.82 11.05 -4.68
N ILE A 394 -16.74 11.69 -4.23
CA ILE A 394 -15.63 12.09 -5.11
C ILE A 394 -14.97 10.85 -5.74
N CYS A 395 -14.80 9.76 -5.00
CA CYS A 395 -14.29 8.50 -5.54
C CYS A 395 -15.21 7.91 -6.61
N VAL A 396 -16.54 7.92 -6.41
CA VAL A 396 -17.52 7.47 -7.41
C VAL A 396 -17.48 8.35 -8.65
N LEU A 397 -17.44 9.67 -8.49
CA LEU A 397 -17.31 10.60 -9.62
C LEU A 397 -16.02 10.36 -10.42
N GLY A 398 -14.90 10.15 -9.75
CA GLY A 398 -13.63 9.77 -10.39
C GLY A 398 -13.72 8.45 -11.16
N ALA A 399 -14.40 7.45 -10.59
CA ALA A 399 -14.66 6.18 -11.25
C ALA A 399 -15.56 6.34 -12.49
N LEU A 400 -16.62 7.16 -12.42
CA LEU A 400 -17.50 7.47 -13.56
C LEU A 400 -16.75 8.18 -14.69
N ILE A 401 -15.87 9.14 -14.37
CA ILE A 401 -14.98 9.78 -15.35
C ILE A 401 -14.08 8.73 -16.00
N PHE A 402 -13.51 7.80 -15.22
CA PHE A 402 -12.69 6.73 -15.77
C PHE A 402 -13.50 5.78 -16.67
N ILE A 403 -14.74 5.43 -16.28
CA ILE A 403 -15.67 4.61 -17.06
C ILE A 403 -16.00 5.26 -18.40
N SER A 404 -16.31 6.57 -18.42
CA SER A 404 -16.64 7.30 -19.64
C SER A 404 -15.47 7.30 -20.64
N LYS A 405 -14.23 7.28 -20.15
CA LYS A 405 -13.02 7.23 -20.97
C LYS A 405 -12.58 5.79 -21.32
N LEU A 406 -13.17 4.78 -20.72
CA LEU A 406 -12.75 3.38 -20.88
C LEU A 406 -12.72 2.90 -22.36
N PRO A 407 -13.65 3.28 -23.26
CA PRO A 407 -13.55 2.93 -24.68
C PRO A 407 -12.29 3.49 -25.36
N GLU A 408 -11.97 4.78 -25.11
CA GLU A 408 -10.76 5.43 -25.64
C GLU A 408 -9.49 4.78 -25.07
N LEU A 409 -9.48 4.50 -23.75
CA LEU A 409 -8.36 3.86 -23.07
C LEU A 409 -8.10 2.44 -23.62
N ARG A 410 -9.15 1.67 -23.92
CA ARG A 410 -9.04 0.35 -24.54
C ARG A 410 -8.44 0.43 -25.93
N LYS A 411 -8.91 1.35 -26.78
CA LYS A 411 -8.33 1.56 -28.11
C LYS A 411 -6.85 1.89 -28.02
N ALA A 412 -6.44 2.74 -27.09
CA ALA A 412 -5.05 3.14 -26.89
C ALA A 412 -4.15 2.02 -26.38
N VAL A 413 -4.66 1.07 -25.57
CA VAL A 413 -3.89 -0.04 -25.01
C VAL A 413 -3.88 -1.25 -25.95
N HIS A 414 -4.86 -1.39 -26.83
CA HIS A 414 -5.02 -2.54 -27.75
C HIS A 414 -3.74 -2.88 -28.52
N PRO A 415 -3.04 -1.93 -29.20
CA PRO A 415 -1.81 -2.23 -29.93
C PRO A 415 -0.70 -2.80 -29.03
N VAL A 416 -0.65 -2.35 -27.78
CA VAL A 416 0.33 -2.85 -26.80
C VAL A 416 0.03 -4.30 -26.43
N TYR A 417 -1.25 -4.66 -26.25
CA TYR A 417 -1.66 -6.03 -25.91
C TYR A 417 -1.45 -7.01 -27.09
N VAL A 418 -1.62 -6.54 -28.34
CA VAL A 418 -1.28 -7.32 -29.54
C VAL A 418 0.23 -7.56 -29.59
N ARG A 419 1.06 -6.52 -29.40
CA ARG A 419 2.53 -6.63 -29.38
C ARG A 419 3.04 -7.58 -28.31
N LEU A 420 2.38 -7.62 -27.14
CA LEU A 420 2.72 -8.52 -26.02
C LEU A 420 2.12 -9.93 -26.15
N GLY A 421 1.39 -10.23 -27.23
CA GLY A 421 0.80 -11.55 -27.49
C GLY A 421 -0.40 -11.91 -26.60
N PHE A 422 -1.01 -10.93 -25.90
CA PHE A 422 -2.24 -11.17 -25.14
C PHE A 422 -3.48 -11.27 -26.04
N ILE A 423 -3.42 -10.66 -27.23
CA ILE A 423 -4.47 -10.71 -28.26
C ILE A 423 -3.83 -11.21 -29.56
N PRO A 424 -4.37 -12.26 -30.22
CA PRO A 424 -3.88 -12.73 -31.50
C PRO A 424 -3.98 -11.63 -32.57
N ALA A 425 -2.96 -11.52 -33.44
CA ALA A 425 -2.91 -10.50 -34.48
C ALA A 425 -4.06 -10.63 -35.50
N GLU A 426 -4.49 -11.88 -35.79
CA GLU A 426 -5.60 -12.19 -36.71
C GLU A 426 -6.96 -11.66 -36.25
N ILE A 427 -7.20 -11.59 -34.93
CA ILE A 427 -8.43 -10.99 -34.37
C ILE A 427 -8.38 -9.46 -34.47
N SER A 428 -7.18 -8.89 -34.42
CA SER A 428 -6.96 -7.44 -34.51
C SER A 428 -7.28 -6.90 -35.91
N SER A 429 -6.93 -7.58 -37.00
CA SER A 429 -7.25 -7.17 -38.37
C SER A 429 -8.74 -7.27 -38.65
N GLY A 430 -9.43 -8.32 -38.20
CA GLY A 430 -10.87 -8.48 -38.38
C GLY A 430 -11.72 -7.43 -37.67
N ILE A 431 -11.27 -6.94 -36.50
CA ILE A 431 -11.96 -5.85 -35.78
C ILE A 431 -11.73 -4.49 -36.47
N GLN A 432 -10.55 -4.24 -37.03
CA GLN A 432 -10.29 -3.05 -37.82
C GLN A 432 -11.11 -3.02 -39.12
N GLU A 433 -11.14 -4.12 -39.87
CA GLU A 433 -11.97 -4.26 -41.07
C GLU A 433 -13.47 -4.07 -40.74
N ALA A 434 -13.98 -4.68 -39.67
CA ALA A 434 -15.37 -4.49 -39.25
C ALA A 434 -15.68 -3.04 -38.81
N SER A 435 -14.71 -2.31 -38.25
CA SER A 435 -14.90 -0.89 -37.87
C SER A 435 -14.82 0.06 -39.06
N GLU A 436 -14.04 -0.27 -40.08
CA GLU A 436 -14.00 0.49 -41.35
C GLU A 436 -15.25 0.27 -42.20
N PHE A 437 -15.78 -0.98 -42.21
CA PHE A 437 -17.06 -1.28 -42.90
C PHE A 437 -18.27 -0.57 -42.26
N SER A 438 -18.24 -0.31 -40.95
CA SER A 438 -19.30 0.42 -40.26
C SER A 438 -19.17 1.94 -40.34
N ALA A 439 -18.05 2.45 -40.85
CA ALA A 439 -17.75 3.88 -40.96
C ALA A 439 -17.93 4.46 -42.40
N THR A 440 -18.22 3.62 -43.40
CA THR A 440 -18.59 4.10 -44.76
C THR A 440 -20.02 4.55 -44.72
N PRO A 441 -20.31 5.85 -44.98
CA PRO A 441 -21.68 6.31 -45.20
C PRO A 441 -22.26 5.63 -46.47
N ASN A 442 -23.46 5.10 -46.35
CA ASN A 442 -24.23 4.73 -47.52
C ASN A 442 -24.41 6.00 -48.40
N GLU A 443 -23.79 5.97 -49.59
CA GLU A 443 -24.18 6.85 -50.68
C GLU A 443 -25.60 6.55 -51.19
#